data_8bffdf708f24ef6805343068f7c81d0f
#
_entry.id   8bffdf708f24ef6805343068f7c81d0f
#
_cell.length_a   1.000
_cell.length_b   1.000
_cell.length_c   1.000
_cell.angle_alpha   90.00
_cell.angle_beta   90.00
_cell.angle_gamma   90.00
#
_symmetry.space_group_name_H-M   'P 1'
#
loop_
_entity.id
_entity.type
_entity.pdbx_description
1 polymer ?
#
loop_
_entity_poly.entity_id
_entity_poly.type
_entity_poly.pdbx_seq_one_letter_code
_entity_poly.pdbx_strand_id
1 'polypeptide(L)'
;FEEDADNASSILPLNHKVDLPDEAWKIFKEGIGSRQIERLWVVGSNDITAPIIENSYKRFLEIMQTHLANLPFLFGYRPSSADFAIYGQLTQLIGLDPTSRAIAHQNSLRTVAWINGLEDLSGINPEKSPWVTLEELPESMKSLLKEIGHVYVPALLENNKALENGDETWETEIDGSTWSQKTFNYQGKCLQWINQEFYALTDMDQKRLLALFKGTGCDKLLMKEK
;
A
#
# COMPACT_ATOMS: atom_id res chain seq x y z
N PHE A 1 -5.92 14.19 2.87
CA PHE A 1 -7.08 14.95 3.39
C PHE A 1 -6.82 16.43 3.22
N GLU A 2 -7.82 17.20 2.81
CA GLU A 2 -7.69 18.64 2.54
C GLU A 2 -7.35 19.42 3.80
N GLU A 3 -7.96 19.07 4.91
CA GLU A 3 -7.70 19.66 6.23
C GLU A 3 -6.27 19.49 6.74
N ASP A 4 -5.53 18.50 6.24
CA ASP A 4 -4.14 18.27 6.61
C ASP A 4 -3.13 19.07 5.77
N ALA A 5 -3.56 19.72 4.68
CA ALA A 5 -2.68 20.35 3.71
C ALA A 5 -1.75 21.41 4.32
N ASP A 6 -2.26 22.26 5.22
CA ASP A 6 -1.47 23.29 5.89
C ASP A 6 -0.46 22.67 6.88
N ASN A 7 -0.87 21.69 7.67
CA ASN A 7 0.00 20.99 8.62
C ASN A 7 1.12 20.24 7.88
N ALA A 8 0.77 19.43 6.88
CA ALA A 8 1.73 18.66 6.10
C ALA A 8 2.74 19.56 5.36
N SER A 9 2.28 20.61 4.69
CA SER A 9 3.17 21.57 4.01
C SER A 9 4.08 22.33 4.99
N SER A 10 3.64 22.53 6.23
CA SER A 10 4.42 23.19 7.27
C SER A 10 5.56 22.32 7.82
N ILE A 11 5.28 21.03 8.05
CA ILE A 11 6.24 20.12 8.70
C ILE A 11 7.25 19.51 7.72
N LEU A 12 6.85 19.24 6.48
CA LEU A 12 7.72 18.58 5.48
C LEU A 12 9.06 19.28 5.24
N PRO A 13 9.12 20.62 5.11
CA PRO A 13 10.41 21.34 5.00
C PRO A 13 11.29 21.17 6.23
N LEU A 14 10.69 21.18 7.43
CA LEU A 14 11.41 21.04 8.70
C LEU A 14 11.91 19.60 8.92
N ASN A 15 11.19 18.59 8.45
CA ASN A 15 11.68 17.20 8.44
C ASN A 15 12.93 17.04 7.57
N HIS A 16 13.05 17.84 6.50
CA HIS A 16 14.26 17.87 5.68
C HIS A 16 15.42 18.60 6.37
N LYS A 17 15.11 19.74 7.01
CA LYS A 17 16.10 20.57 7.71
C LYS A 17 15.44 21.32 8.86
N VAL A 18 15.68 20.87 10.11
CA VAL A 18 15.03 21.38 11.32
C VAL A 18 15.40 22.85 11.63
N ASP A 19 16.60 23.28 11.26
CA ASP A 19 17.13 24.65 11.46
C ASP A 19 16.97 25.52 10.21
N LEU A 20 15.95 25.24 9.37
CA LEU A 20 15.65 26.05 8.20
C LEU A 20 15.23 27.49 8.65
N PRO A 21 15.85 28.57 8.13
CA PRO A 21 15.42 29.92 8.43
C PRO A 21 13.97 30.19 8.03
N ASP A 22 13.25 30.98 8.85
CA ASP A 22 11.82 31.25 8.68
C ASP A 22 11.41 31.70 7.26
N GLU A 23 12.20 32.54 6.63
CA GLU A 23 11.91 33.03 5.27
C GLU A 23 12.05 31.91 4.24
N ALA A 24 13.05 31.04 4.37
CA ALA A 24 13.20 29.87 3.51
C ALA A 24 12.10 28.85 3.79
N TRP A 25 11.73 28.63 5.05
CA TRP A 25 10.63 27.75 5.43
C TRP A 25 9.31 28.15 4.76
N LYS A 26 8.95 29.45 4.76
CA LYS A 26 7.73 29.94 4.09
C LYS A 26 7.70 29.60 2.60
N ILE A 27 8.82 29.85 1.89
CA ILE A 27 8.95 29.55 0.47
C ILE A 27 8.82 28.05 0.21
N PHE A 28 9.50 27.21 1.00
CA PHE A 28 9.42 25.76 0.84
C PHE A 28 8.03 25.22 1.19
N LYS A 29 7.38 25.73 2.24
CA LYS A 29 6.00 25.36 2.61
C LYS A 29 5.04 25.58 1.44
N GLU A 30 5.04 26.77 0.84
CA GLU A 30 4.19 27.10 -0.30
C GLU A 30 4.49 26.21 -1.51
N GLY A 31 5.77 26.05 -1.85
CA GLY A 31 6.19 25.24 -3.00
C GLY A 31 5.87 23.74 -2.84
N ILE A 32 6.07 23.18 -1.64
CA ILE A 32 5.73 21.76 -1.39
C ILE A 32 4.22 21.57 -1.41
N GLY A 33 3.46 22.44 -0.72
CA GLY A 33 2.00 22.35 -0.66
C GLY A 33 1.40 22.38 -2.06
N SER A 34 1.69 23.39 -2.86
CA SER A 34 1.21 23.53 -4.25
C SER A 34 1.58 22.31 -5.09
N ARG A 35 2.86 21.89 -5.04
CA ARG A 35 3.33 20.73 -5.81
C ARG A 35 2.59 19.44 -5.47
N GLN A 36 2.30 19.18 -4.19
CA GLN A 36 1.61 17.94 -3.81
C GLN A 36 0.14 17.96 -4.23
N ILE A 37 -0.54 19.08 -4.05
CA ILE A 37 -1.95 19.24 -4.47
C ILE A 37 -2.07 19.09 -5.99
N GLU A 38 -1.21 19.78 -6.77
CA GLU A 38 -1.22 19.70 -8.24
C GLU A 38 -0.91 18.29 -8.76
N ARG A 39 -0.38 17.39 -7.93
CA ARG A 39 0.01 16.02 -8.32
C ARG A 39 -0.93 14.93 -7.82
N LEU A 40 -2.05 15.25 -7.19
CA LEU A 40 -3.03 14.26 -6.73
C LEU A 40 -3.50 13.32 -7.85
N TRP A 41 -3.56 13.82 -9.09
CA TRP A 41 -3.89 13.03 -10.27
C TRP A 41 -2.93 11.86 -10.53
N VAL A 42 -1.65 11.94 -10.08
CA VAL A 42 -0.65 10.87 -10.28
C VAL A 42 -1.07 9.58 -9.56
N VAL A 43 -1.71 9.72 -8.42
CA VAL A 43 -2.25 8.59 -7.63
C VAL A 43 -3.73 8.36 -7.89
N GLY A 44 -4.32 9.06 -8.87
CA GLY A 44 -5.74 8.92 -9.22
C GLY A 44 -6.70 9.55 -8.21
N SER A 45 -6.22 10.39 -7.29
CA SER A 45 -7.06 11.03 -6.26
C SER A 45 -7.82 12.21 -6.84
N ASN A 46 -9.15 12.21 -6.66
CA ASN A 46 -10.10 13.25 -7.02
C ASN A 46 -11.40 13.06 -6.20
N ASP A 47 -12.39 13.92 -6.38
CA ASP A 47 -13.65 13.89 -5.61
C ASP A 47 -14.42 12.56 -5.74
N ILE A 48 -14.28 11.86 -6.86
CA ILE A 48 -14.94 10.56 -7.11
C ILE A 48 -14.18 9.45 -6.39
N THR A 49 -12.86 9.47 -6.44
CA THR A 49 -12.00 8.39 -5.94
C THR A 49 -11.60 8.56 -4.47
N ALA A 50 -11.70 9.76 -3.90
CA ALA A 50 -11.37 10.01 -2.50
C ALA A 50 -12.10 9.08 -1.53
N PRO A 51 -13.43 8.86 -1.63
CA PRO A 51 -14.13 7.91 -0.77
C PRO A 51 -13.63 6.46 -0.92
N ILE A 52 -13.23 6.05 -2.12
CA ILE A 52 -12.67 4.71 -2.39
C ILE A 52 -11.35 4.55 -1.63
N ILE A 53 -10.45 5.55 -1.77
CA ILE A 53 -9.13 5.56 -1.12
C ILE A 53 -9.28 5.49 0.41
N GLU A 54 -10.15 6.34 0.97
CA GLU A 54 -10.39 6.37 2.41
C GLU A 54 -11.00 5.08 2.95
N ASN A 55 -11.98 4.50 2.25
CA ASN A 55 -12.60 3.26 2.65
C ASN A 55 -11.62 2.08 2.53
N SER A 56 -10.80 2.04 1.49
CA SER A 56 -9.74 1.03 1.35
C SER A 56 -8.73 1.13 2.50
N TYR A 57 -8.32 2.34 2.90
CA TYR A 57 -7.46 2.55 4.06
C TYR A 57 -8.07 2.02 5.36
N LYS A 58 -9.36 2.29 5.61
CA LYS A 58 -10.08 1.79 6.79
C LYS A 58 -10.15 0.26 6.80
N ARG A 59 -10.54 -0.36 5.67
CA ARG A 59 -10.56 -1.83 5.53
C ARG A 59 -9.18 -2.45 5.76
N PHE A 60 -8.14 -1.85 5.20
CA PHE A 60 -6.77 -2.27 5.43
C PHE A 60 -6.40 -2.23 6.93
N LEU A 61 -6.73 -1.15 7.64
CA LEU A 61 -6.47 -1.03 9.08
C LEU A 61 -7.20 -2.10 9.90
N GLU A 62 -8.47 -2.39 9.58
CA GLU A 62 -9.26 -3.45 10.24
C GLU A 62 -8.66 -4.84 10.00
N ILE A 63 -8.19 -5.11 8.78
CA ILE A 63 -7.50 -6.35 8.43
C ILE A 63 -6.20 -6.47 9.24
N MET A 64 -5.40 -5.40 9.28
CA MET A 64 -4.14 -5.37 10.05
C MET A 64 -4.38 -5.50 11.55
N GLN A 65 -5.43 -4.88 12.10
CA GLN A 65 -5.82 -5.05 13.50
C GLN A 65 -6.05 -6.52 13.86
N THR A 66 -6.72 -7.24 12.96
CA THR A 66 -7.01 -8.67 13.11
C THR A 66 -5.76 -9.52 12.90
N HIS A 67 -4.97 -9.19 11.89
CA HIS A 67 -3.74 -9.91 11.55
C HIS A 67 -2.72 -9.85 12.69
N LEU A 68 -2.43 -8.65 13.17
CA LEU A 68 -1.46 -8.40 14.24
C LEU A 68 -1.91 -8.88 15.63
N ALA A 69 -3.15 -9.37 15.77
CA ALA A 69 -3.59 -10.11 16.93
C ALA A 69 -3.08 -11.57 16.95
N ASN A 70 -2.67 -12.09 15.78
CA ASN A 70 -2.26 -13.48 15.60
C ASN A 70 -0.76 -13.60 15.31
N LEU A 71 -0.21 -12.74 14.44
CA LEU A 71 1.18 -12.73 14.03
C LEU A 71 1.77 -11.33 14.16
N PRO A 72 3.03 -11.18 14.62
CA PRO A 72 3.67 -9.87 14.75
C PRO A 72 4.09 -9.25 13.40
N PHE A 73 4.16 -10.04 12.33
CA PHE A 73 4.49 -9.62 10.96
C PHE A 73 3.64 -10.41 9.98
N LEU A 74 3.58 -9.95 8.72
CA LEU A 74 2.70 -10.53 7.69
C LEU A 74 2.88 -12.05 7.51
N PHE A 75 4.11 -12.53 7.57
CA PHE A 75 4.42 -13.93 7.30
C PHE A 75 4.99 -14.69 8.50
N GLY A 76 4.88 -14.17 9.71
CA GLY A 76 5.33 -14.89 10.90
C GLY A 76 5.97 -14.03 11.97
N TYR A 77 7.11 -14.49 12.52
CA TYR A 77 7.72 -13.94 13.72
C TYR A 77 8.95 -13.05 13.44
N ARG A 78 9.24 -12.80 12.19
CA ARG A 78 10.23 -11.81 11.72
C ARG A 78 9.70 -11.06 10.50
N PRO A 79 10.15 -9.81 10.26
CA PRO A 79 9.68 -9.03 9.14
C PRO A 79 10.12 -9.61 7.80
N SER A 80 9.32 -9.37 6.79
CA SER A 80 9.58 -9.60 5.37
C SER A 80 9.75 -8.27 4.63
N SER A 81 10.11 -8.31 3.36
CA SER A 81 10.13 -7.13 2.49
C SER A 81 8.76 -6.45 2.39
N ALA A 82 7.67 -7.23 2.47
CA ALA A 82 6.31 -6.69 2.45
C ALA A 82 5.99 -5.86 3.72
N ASP A 83 6.48 -6.29 4.90
CA ASP A 83 6.34 -5.52 6.14
C ASP A 83 7.03 -4.16 6.03
N PHE A 84 8.25 -4.12 5.51
CA PHE A 84 8.97 -2.86 5.30
C PHE A 84 8.32 -1.98 4.23
N ALA A 85 7.73 -2.55 3.18
CA ALA A 85 7.00 -1.80 2.17
C ALA A 85 5.75 -1.12 2.76
N ILE A 86 4.97 -1.85 3.56
CA ILE A 86 3.82 -1.30 4.28
C ILE A 86 4.26 -0.24 5.30
N TYR A 87 5.30 -0.53 6.08
CA TYR A 87 5.87 0.39 7.04
C TYR A 87 6.22 1.74 6.39
N GLY A 88 6.94 1.72 5.25
CA GLY A 88 7.33 2.93 4.55
C GLY A 88 6.14 3.82 4.14
N GLN A 89 4.98 3.24 3.79
CA GLN A 89 3.76 4.00 3.50
C GLN A 89 3.07 4.49 4.77
N LEU A 90 2.97 3.65 5.78
CA LEU A 90 2.27 3.97 7.01
C LEU A 90 3.01 4.99 7.88
N THR A 91 4.32 5.15 7.76
CA THR A 91 5.05 6.24 8.41
C THR A 91 4.55 7.62 7.98
N GLN A 92 4.06 7.76 6.75
CA GLN A 92 3.43 8.98 6.27
C GLN A 92 2.00 9.10 6.82
N LEU A 93 1.19 8.08 6.65
CA LEU A 93 -0.23 8.08 7.02
C LEU A 93 -0.47 8.13 8.54
N ILE A 94 0.40 7.53 9.34
CA ILE A 94 0.26 7.49 10.81
C ILE A 94 1.25 8.44 11.48
N GLY A 95 2.44 8.60 10.91
CA GLY A 95 3.49 9.45 11.46
C GLY A 95 3.30 10.94 11.16
N LEU A 96 2.82 11.28 9.95
CA LEU A 96 2.80 12.66 9.48
C LEU A 96 1.38 13.26 9.45
N ASP A 97 0.44 12.64 8.74
CA ASP A 97 -0.86 13.24 8.44
C ASP A 97 -1.85 13.12 9.61
N PRO A 98 -2.37 14.22 10.17
CA PRO A 98 -3.23 14.20 11.35
C PRO A 98 -4.52 13.39 11.17
N THR A 99 -5.22 13.56 10.05
CA THR A 99 -6.52 12.90 9.80
C THR A 99 -6.34 11.40 9.60
N SER A 100 -5.40 10.96 8.77
CA SER A 100 -5.13 9.53 8.57
C SER A 100 -4.57 8.86 9.83
N ARG A 101 -3.80 9.59 10.65
CA ARG A 101 -3.39 9.16 11.99
C ARG A 101 -4.59 8.92 12.90
N ALA A 102 -5.53 9.88 12.97
CA ALA A 102 -6.73 9.75 13.80
C ALA A 102 -7.57 8.54 13.37
N ILE A 103 -7.72 8.30 12.07
CA ILE A 103 -8.40 7.13 11.52
C ILE A 103 -7.68 5.84 11.98
N ALA A 104 -6.35 5.78 11.92
CA ALA A 104 -5.58 4.62 12.37
C ALA A 104 -5.77 4.36 13.88
N HIS A 105 -5.73 5.39 14.71
CA HIS A 105 -5.98 5.29 16.15
C HIS A 105 -7.39 4.80 16.48
N GLN A 106 -8.38 5.13 15.66
CA GLN A 106 -9.77 4.68 15.85
C GLN A 106 -9.97 3.23 15.41
N ASN A 107 -9.28 2.78 14.35
CA ASN A 107 -9.56 1.50 13.70
C ASN A 107 -8.53 0.42 14.02
N SER A 108 -7.25 0.76 14.32
CA SER A 108 -6.20 -0.23 14.50
C SER A 108 -5.04 0.24 15.40
N LEU A 109 -5.23 0.16 16.71
CA LEU A 109 -4.17 0.45 17.67
C LEU A 109 -2.98 -0.51 17.53
N ARG A 110 -3.21 -1.75 17.05
CA ARG A 110 -2.13 -2.70 16.80
C ARG A 110 -1.23 -2.23 15.65
N THR A 111 -1.79 -1.69 14.58
CA THR A 111 -1.00 -1.13 13.47
C THR A 111 -0.21 0.10 13.91
N VAL A 112 -0.78 0.97 14.74
CA VAL A 112 -0.07 2.12 15.32
C VAL A 112 1.12 1.64 16.16
N ALA A 113 0.91 0.68 17.05
CA ALA A 113 1.98 0.11 17.88
C ALA A 113 3.02 -0.64 17.03
N TRP A 114 2.59 -1.36 15.99
CA TRP A 114 3.45 -2.11 15.09
C TRP A 114 4.43 -1.20 14.34
N ILE A 115 3.98 -0.05 13.85
CA ILE A 115 4.86 0.93 13.18
C ILE A 115 5.95 1.42 14.15
N ASN A 116 5.58 1.76 15.39
CA ASN A 116 6.55 2.19 16.38
C ASN A 116 7.56 1.07 16.71
N GLY A 117 7.12 -0.19 16.71
CA GLY A 117 7.97 -1.35 16.93
C GLY A 117 8.95 -1.63 15.78
N LEU A 118 8.58 -1.29 14.53
CA LEU A 118 9.46 -1.45 13.37
C LEU A 118 10.63 -0.47 13.32
N GLU A 119 10.56 0.62 14.09
CA GLU A 119 11.68 1.58 14.23
C GLU A 119 12.93 0.94 14.84
N ASP A 120 12.75 -0.06 15.71
CA ASP A 120 13.86 -0.80 16.32
C ASP A 120 13.55 -2.31 16.41
N LEU A 121 14.17 -3.09 15.53
CA LEU A 121 14.07 -4.53 15.47
C LEU A 121 15.28 -5.25 16.09
N SER A 122 16.13 -4.55 16.84
CA SER A 122 17.39 -5.08 17.39
C SER A 122 17.21 -6.29 18.31
N GLY A 123 16.02 -6.47 18.89
CA GLY A 123 15.68 -7.62 19.75
C GLY A 123 15.26 -8.89 19.00
N ILE A 124 15.11 -8.85 17.67
CA ILE A 124 14.66 -10.00 16.91
C ILE A 124 15.87 -10.86 16.48
N ASN A 125 15.84 -12.14 16.89
CA ASN A 125 16.80 -13.12 16.42
C ASN A 125 16.21 -13.87 15.21
N PRO A 126 16.70 -13.68 13.96
CA PRO A 126 16.13 -14.30 12.77
C PRO A 126 16.14 -15.83 12.78
N GLU A 127 17.10 -16.45 13.46
CA GLU A 127 17.20 -17.92 13.55
C GLU A 127 16.12 -18.52 14.46
N LYS A 128 15.64 -17.75 15.45
CA LYS A 128 14.61 -18.16 16.41
C LYS A 128 13.21 -17.62 16.10
N SER A 129 13.10 -16.81 15.05
CA SER A 129 11.87 -16.14 14.62
C SER A 129 11.50 -16.58 13.20
N PRO A 130 10.90 -17.77 13.02
CA PRO A 130 10.61 -18.31 11.71
C PRO A 130 9.48 -17.56 11.01
N TRP A 131 9.43 -17.64 9.68
CA TRP A 131 8.20 -17.45 8.93
C TRP A 131 7.32 -18.69 9.07
N VAL A 132 6.02 -18.50 9.06
CA VAL A 132 5.04 -19.60 9.05
C VAL A 132 4.89 -20.16 7.63
N THR A 133 4.37 -21.38 7.52
CA THR A 133 4.04 -21.96 6.20
C THR A 133 2.78 -21.30 5.64
N LEU A 134 2.52 -21.48 4.33
CA LEU A 134 1.32 -20.92 3.69
C LEU A 134 0.02 -21.45 4.33
N GLU A 135 0.04 -22.67 4.82
CA GLU A 135 -1.08 -23.35 5.48
C GLU A 135 -1.35 -22.82 6.89
N GLU A 136 -0.35 -22.24 7.54
CA GLU A 136 -0.44 -21.64 8.87
C GLU A 136 -0.79 -20.14 8.84
N LEU A 137 -0.85 -19.54 7.65
CA LEU A 137 -1.25 -18.14 7.52
C LEU A 137 -2.67 -17.93 8.04
N PRO A 138 -2.91 -16.91 8.87
CA PRO A 138 -4.25 -16.62 9.39
C PRO A 138 -5.19 -16.16 8.28
N GLU A 139 -6.50 -16.31 8.49
CA GLU A 139 -7.54 -15.89 7.52
C GLU A 139 -7.47 -14.38 7.19
N SER A 140 -6.91 -13.58 8.10
CA SER A 140 -6.62 -12.15 7.84
C SER A 140 -5.68 -11.93 6.66
N MET A 141 -4.75 -12.85 6.37
CA MET A 141 -3.93 -12.79 5.16
C MET A 141 -4.79 -12.93 3.91
N LYS A 142 -5.75 -13.85 3.92
CA LYS A 142 -6.69 -14.01 2.80
C LYS A 142 -7.59 -12.78 2.65
N SER A 143 -7.96 -12.14 3.76
CA SER A 143 -8.69 -10.87 3.74
C SER A 143 -7.87 -9.75 3.12
N LEU A 144 -6.56 -9.68 3.41
CA LEU A 144 -5.65 -8.73 2.79
C LEU A 144 -5.52 -8.98 1.28
N LEU A 145 -5.38 -10.25 0.86
CA LEU A 145 -5.34 -10.61 -0.55
C LEU A 145 -6.67 -10.27 -1.27
N LYS A 146 -7.82 -10.43 -0.61
CA LYS A 146 -9.11 -9.99 -1.17
C LYS A 146 -9.17 -8.48 -1.36
N GLU A 147 -8.67 -7.68 -0.42
CA GLU A 147 -8.60 -6.22 -0.56
C GLU A 147 -7.68 -5.82 -1.72
N ILE A 148 -6.52 -6.46 -1.86
CA ILE A 148 -5.62 -6.28 -3.01
C ILE A 148 -6.34 -6.63 -4.32
N GLY A 149 -7.03 -7.77 -4.36
CA GLY A 149 -7.79 -8.23 -5.53
C GLY A 149 -8.96 -7.33 -5.89
N HIS A 150 -9.53 -6.64 -4.91
CA HIS A 150 -10.68 -5.76 -5.07
C HIS A 150 -10.28 -4.37 -5.57
N VAL A 151 -9.20 -3.77 -5.04
CA VAL A 151 -8.83 -2.39 -5.32
C VAL A 151 -7.64 -2.29 -6.28
N TYR A 152 -6.56 -3.00 -5.99
CA TYR A 152 -5.30 -2.84 -6.74
C TYR A 152 -5.29 -3.61 -8.06
N VAL A 153 -5.80 -4.84 -8.06
CA VAL A 153 -5.75 -5.72 -9.25
C VAL A 153 -6.46 -5.10 -10.46
N PRO A 154 -7.70 -4.57 -10.37
CA PRO A 154 -8.37 -3.95 -11.51
C PRO A 154 -7.57 -2.79 -12.12
N ALA A 155 -7.05 -1.89 -11.27
CA ALA A 155 -6.25 -0.75 -11.68
C ALA A 155 -4.96 -1.19 -12.42
N LEU A 156 -4.26 -2.18 -11.87
CA LEU A 156 -3.00 -2.65 -12.44
C LEU A 156 -3.20 -3.32 -13.80
N LEU A 157 -4.26 -4.11 -13.96
CA LEU A 157 -4.58 -4.80 -15.20
C LEU A 157 -5.02 -3.84 -16.30
N GLU A 158 -5.90 -2.87 -16.01
CA GLU A 158 -6.34 -1.89 -17.02
C GLU A 158 -5.20 -0.93 -17.41
N ASN A 159 -4.34 -0.52 -16.45
CA ASN A 159 -3.13 0.21 -16.78
C ASN A 159 -2.21 -0.59 -17.74
N ASN A 160 -2.01 -1.88 -17.49
CA ASN A 160 -1.17 -2.71 -18.36
C ASN A 160 -1.78 -2.85 -19.75
N LYS A 161 -3.07 -3.09 -19.85
CA LYS A 161 -3.80 -3.18 -21.12
C LYS A 161 -3.72 -1.88 -21.91
N ALA A 162 -3.88 -0.73 -21.27
CA ALA A 162 -3.73 0.58 -21.91
C ALA A 162 -2.29 0.81 -22.42
N LEU A 163 -1.28 0.41 -21.66
CA LEU A 163 0.12 0.45 -22.11
C LEU A 163 0.37 -0.42 -23.33
N GLU A 164 -0.19 -1.63 -23.39
CA GLU A 164 -0.07 -2.54 -24.53
C GLU A 164 -0.75 -1.97 -25.78
N ASN A 165 -1.86 -1.24 -25.63
CA ASN A 165 -2.58 -0.57 -26.71
C ASN A 165 -1.95 0.76 -27.14
N GLY A 166 -1.09 1.35 -26.31
CA GLY A 166 -0.55 2.70 -26.53
C GLY A 166 -1.51 3.82 -26.12
N ASP A 167 -2.50 3.51 -25.27
CA ASP A 167 -3.45 4.49 -24.75
C ASP A 167 -2.79 5.40 -23.71
N GLU A 168 -3.18 6.66 -23.65
CA GLU A 168 -2.66 7.64 -22.67
C GLU A 168 -3.33 7.52 -21.30
N THR A 169 -4.54 6.95 -21.24
CA THR A 169 -5.36 6.83 -20.05
C THR A 169 -6.02 5.46 -20.00
N TRP A 170 -6.39 5.04 -18.80
CA TRP A 170 -7.20 3.86 -18.56
C TRP A 170 -8.36 4.17 -17.62
N GLU A 171 -9.37 3.32 -17.64
CA GLU A 171 -10.56 3.43 -16.79
C GLU A 171 -11.03 2.05 -16.36
N THR A 172 -11.47 1.94 -15.10
CA THR A 172 -12.08 0.74 -14.56
C THR A 172 -13.07 1.10 -13.45
N GLU A 173 -13.86 0.13 -13.00
CA GLU A 173 -14.74 0.29 -11.84
C GLU A 173 -14.07 -0.27 -10.58
N ILE A 174 -14.02 0.53 -9.51
CA ILE A 174 -13.52 0.15 -8.18
C ILE A 174 -14.53 0.65 -7.15
N ASP A 175 -14.98 -0.23 -6.26
CA ASP A 175 -15.99 0.09 -5.23
C ASP A 175 -17.27 0.74 -5.79
N GLY A 176 -17.70 0.30 -6.99
CA GLY A 176 -18.91 0.81 -7.65
C GLY A 176 -18.78 2.22 -8.23
N SER A 177 -17.57 2.74 -8.36
CA SER A 177 -17.30 4.05 -8.93
C SER A 177 -16.23 3.96 -10.01
N THR A 178 -16.33 4.85 -11.01
CA THR A 178 -15.36 4.93 -12.09
C THR A 178 -14.03 5.50 -11.59
N TRP A 179 -12.96 4.74 -11.79
CA TRP A 179 -11.60 5.19 -11.58
C TRP A 179 -10.91 5.39 -12.93
N SER A 180 -10.52 6.63 -13.24
CA SER A 180 -9.78 6.97 -14.45
C SER A 180 -8.43 7.60 -14.09
N GLN A 181 -7.36 7.19 -14.79
CA GLN A 181 -6.01 7.67 -14.54
C GLN A 181 -5.18 7.63 -15.81
N LYS A 182 -4.11 8.44 -15.87
CA LYS A 182 -3.09 8.31 -16.91
C LYS A 182 -2.33 7.00 -16.79
N THR A 183 -1.89 6.46 -17.92
CA THR A 183 -1.03 5.28 -17.95
C THR A 183 0.29 5.53 -17.21
N PHE A 184 0.76 4.52 -16.52
CA PHE A 184 1.99 4.61 -15.73
C PHE A 184 2.89 3.40 -16.00
N ASN A 185 3.96 3.63 -16.74
CA ASN A 185 4.89 2.58 -17.19
C ASN A 185 5.47 1.73 -16.06
N TYR A 186 5.69 2.34 -14.89
CA TYR A 186 6.26 1.62 -13.75
C TYR A 186 5.30 0.56 -13.21
N GLN A 187 3.99 0.82 -13.19
CA GLN A 187 3.00 -0.18 -12.80
C GLN A 187 2.97 -1.38 -13.76
N GLY A 188 3.16 -1.14 -15.07
CA GLY A 188 3.34 -2.23 -16.03
C GLY A 188 4.55 -3.12 -15.71
N LYS A 189 5.67 -2.50 -15.29
CA LYS A 189 6.84 -3.26 -14.81
C LYS A 189 6.53 -4.05 -13.53
N CYS A 190 5.76 -3.49 -12.61
CA CYS A 190 5.35 -4.21 -11.40
C CYS A 190 4.59 -5.49 -11.75
N LEU A 191 3.66 -5.44 -12.71
CA LEU A 191 2.93 -6.63 -13.16
C LEU A 191 3.86 -7.67 -13.79
N GLN A 192 4.84 -7.22 -14.60
CA GLN A 192 5.84 -8.11 -15.18
C GLN A 192 6.67 -8.80 -14.09
N TRP A 193 7.13 -8.08 -13.07
CA TRP A 193 7.90 -8.66 -11.96
C TRP A 193 7.07 -9.65 -11.14
N ILE A 194 5.81 -9.35 -10.85
CA ILE A 194 4.91 -10.30 -10.17
C ILE A 194 4.85 -11.64 -10.95
N ASN A 195 4.71 -11.56 -12.28
CA ASN A 195 4.67 -12.75 -13.11
C ASN A 195 6.03 -13.47 -13.16
N GLN A 196 7.15 -12.73 -13.30
CA GLN A 196 8.49 -13.31 -13.29
C GLN A 196 8.77 -14.09 -11.99
N GLU A 197 8.46 -13.48 -10.84
CA GLU A 197 8.64 -14.14 -9.53
C GLU A 197 7.74 -15.38 -9.40
N PHE A 198 6.48 -15.29 -9.83
CA PHE A 198 5.57 -16.43 -9.79
C PHE A 198 6.05 -17.60 -10.65
N TYR A 199 6.44 -17.35 -11.91
CA TYR A 199 6.89 -18.40 -12.83
C TYR A 199 8.31 -18.90 -12.54
N ALA A 200 9.09 -18.21 -11.72
CA ALA A 200 10.37 -18.71 -11.20
C ALA A 200 10.20 -19.76 -10.07
N LEU A 201 9.01 -19.87 -9.49
CA LEU A 201 8.71 -20.87 -8.46
C LEU A 201 8.61 -22.28 -9.03
N THR A 202 8.78 -23.28 -8.15
CA THR A 202 8.50 -24.67 -8.53
C THR A 202 7.01 -24.86 -8.85
N ASP A 203 6.67 -25.83 -9.69
CA ASP A 203 5.26 -26.19 -10.02
C ASP A 203 4.44 -26.45 -8.75
N MET A 204 5.06 -27.01 -7.73
CA MET A 204 4.40 -27.29 -6.46
C MET A 204 4.04 -26.00 -5.73
N ASP A 205 4.97 -25.04 -5.66
CA ASP A 205 4.74 -23.77 -4.97
C ASP A 205 3.79 -22.86 -5.74
N GLN A 206 3.84 -22.89 -7.09
CA GLN A 206 2.83 -22.22 -7.92
C GLN A 206 1.41 -22.74 -7.60
N LYS A 207 1.24 -24.07 -7.51
CA LYS A 207 -0.07 -24.66 -7.15
C LYS A 207 -0.53 -24.26 -5.74
N ARG A 208 0.37 -24.21 -4.77
CA ARG A 208 0.07 -23.76 -3.39
C ARG A 208 -0.36 -22.29 -3.36
N LEU A 209 0.34 -21.40 -4.07
CA LEU A 209 -0.03 -20.00 -4.19
C LEU A 209 -1.36 -19.80 -4.91
N LEU A 210 -1.61 -20.54 -6.01
CA LEU A 210 -2.90 -20.48 -6.69
C LEU A 210 -4.06 -20.94 -5.80
N ALA A 211 -3.82 -21.92 -4.93
CA ALA A 211 -4.82 -22.33 -3.93
C ALA A 211 -5.10 -21.21 -2.90
N LEU A 212 -4.06 -20.49 -2.45
CA LEU A 212 -4.19 -19.34 -1.56
C LEU A 212 -4.94 -18.17 -2.25
N PHE A 213 -4.65 -17.90 -3.53
CA PHE A 213 -5.26 -16.81 -4.29
C PHE A 213 -6.71 -17.09 -4.70
N LYS A 214 -7.17 -18.33 -4.61
CA LYS A 214 -8.52 -18.70 -5.00
C LYS A 214 -9.59 -17.89 -4.27
N GLY A 215 -10.41 -17.16 -5.05
CA GLY A 215 -11.48 -16.31 -4.51
C GLY A 215 -11.00 -14.99 -3.89
N THR A 216 -9.75 -14.61 -4.10
CA THR A 216 -9.22 -13.30 -3.69
C THR A 216 -9.19 -12.30 -4.84
N GLY A 217 -9.17 -12.75 -6.08
CA GLY A 217 -8.97 -11.92 -7.27
C GLY A 217 -7.50 -11.70 -7.65
N CYS A 218 -6.54 -12.06 -6.78
CA CYS A 218 -5.12 -11.93 -7.06
C CYS A 218 -4.62 -12.90 -8.15
N ASP A 219 -5.31 -14.02 -8.35
CA ASP A 219 -5.06 -14.97 -9.44
C ASP A 219 -5.12 -14.31 -10.83
N LYS A 220 -5.90 -13.24 -10.98
CA LYS A 220 -6.01 -12.47 -12.22
C LYS A 220 -4.74 -11.75 -12.64
N LEU A 221 -3.81 -11.50 -11.68
CA LEU A 221 -2.51 -10.89 -11.97
C LEU A 221 -1.58 -11.82 -12.75
N LEU A 222 -1.83 -13.14 -12.68
CA LEU A 222 -0.98 -14.14 -13.28
C LEU A 222 -1.40 -14.33 -14.75
N MET A 223 -0.62 -13.72 -15.64
CA MET A 223 -0.82 -13.85 -17.08
C MET A 223 -0.41 -15.26 -17.50
N LYS A 224 -1.27 -15.92 -18.33
CA LYS A 224 -0.84 -17.18 -18.95
C LYS A 224 0.38 -16.91 -19.83
N GLU A 225 1.42 -17.73 -19.71
CA GLU A 225 2.51 -17.74 -20.70
C GLU A 225 1.90 -17.85 -22.10
N LYS A 226 2.30 -16.94 -22.99
CA LYS A 226 1.89 -16.96 -24.40
C LYS A 226 2.69 -18.01 -25.16
#